data_bbb351a84c28b1fb152dfeb01591d701
#
_entry.id   bbb351a84c28b1fb152dfeb01591d701
#
_cell.length_a   1.000
_cell.length_b   1.000
_cell.length_c   1.000
_cell.angle_alpha   90.00
_cell.angle_beta   90.00
_cell.angle_gamma   90.00
#
_symmetry.space_group_name_H-M   'P 1'
#
loop_
_entity.id
_entity.type
_entity.pdbx_description
1 polymer ?
#
loop_
_entity_poly.entity_id
_entity_poly.type
_entity_poly.pdbx_seq_one_letter_code
_entity_poly.pdbx_strand_id
1 'polypeptide(L)'
;MNPLRQLLKSAGSHAPLGTWIMAASPLVTEAMGHAGFQWCVIDMEHTPLDMMEVIHLLQAAGNTKMVPIVRVPWNDTVSIKRVLDAGAQTLLIPFVQNADEAQRAVAATRYPPEGIRGLAGMSRGSKFGTVPDYARTANKTVGAVLQLETPAAVAQLEAIAAVPGVDSLFLGPGDLSAALGHAGNTGHPDVMRVMADAARRCNAVGMPVGTVGGTPEVVVQYRAMGFNYVAIGSDLGLLMRGAQAAVKALTTPDGETHVHTLSGGTQTSSGAY
;
A
#
# COMPACT_ATOMS: atom_id res chain seq x y z
N MET A 1 14.67 -11.83 5.01
CA MET A 1 13.30 -12.09 4.47
C MET A 1 12.67 -10.74 4.16
N ASN A 2 11.80 -10.64 3.14
CA ASN A 2 11.12 -9.40 2.79
C ASN A 2 10.13 -8.98 3.91
N PRO A 3 10.05 -7.68 4.29
CA PRO A 3 9.21 -7.22 5.40
C PRO A 3 7.71 -7.46 5.18
N LEU A 4 7.19 -7.29 3.96
CA LEU A 4 5.78 -7.56 3.66
C LEU A 4 5.45 -9.06 3.81
N ARG A 5 6.31 -9.93 3.28
CA ARG A 5 6.15 -11.39 3.45
C ARG A 5 6.14 -11.79 4.93
N GLN A 6 6.97 -11.14 5.76
CA GLN A 6 6.97 -11.37 7.22
C GLN A 6 5.68 -10.90 7.85
N LEU A 7 5.23 -9.69 7.51
CA LEU A 7 3.98 -9.11 8.02
C LEU A 7 2.79 -10.01 7.69
N LEU A 8 2.63 -10.41 6.43
CA LEU A 8 1.52 -11.27 6.00
C LEU A 8 1.57 -12.65 6.68
N LYS A 9 2.76 -13.23 6.82
CA LYS A 9 2.92 -14.51 7.52
C LYS A 9 2.58 -14.43 9.01
N SER A 10 2.96 -13.34 9.68
CA SER A 10 2.71 -13.15 11.13
C SER A 10 1.28 -12.74 11.45
N ALA A 11 0.57 -12.17 10.49
CA ALA A 11 -0.80 -11.68 10.67
C ALA A 11 -1.83 -12.82 10.79
N GLY A 12 -1.53 -14.02 10.28
CA GLY A 12 -2.46 -15.15 10.29
C GLY A 12 -3.77 -14.79 9.57
N SER A 13 -4.91 -14.91 10.28
CA SER A 13 -6.24 -14.56 9.76
C SER A 13 -6.58 -13.07 9.89
N HIS A 14 -5.75 -12.27 10.57
CA HIS A 14 -5.98 -10.83 10.74
C HIS A 14 -5.36 -10.06 9.58
N ALA A 15 -6.20 -9.50 8.72
CA ALA A 15 -5.71 -8.66 7.63
C ALA A 15 -5.07 -7.38 8.20
N PRO A 16 -3.74 -7.15 8.04
CA PRO A 16 -3.05 -5.95 8.52
C PRO A 16 -3.67 -4.68 7.93
N LEU A 17 -3.74 -3.62 8.75
CA LEU A 17 -4.26 -2.33 8.34
C LEU A 17 -3.13 -1.43 7.84
N GLY A 18 -3.33 -0.87 6.65
CA GLY A 18 -2.41 0.08 6.03
C GLY A 18 -3.05 1.41 5.65
N THR A 19 -2.25 2.30 5.07
CA THR A 19 -2.71 3.57 4.52
C THR A 19 -1.83 4.03 3.35
N TRP A 20 -2.31 4.97 2.53
CA TRP A 20 -1.52 5.65 1.51
C TRP A 20 -0.80 6.86 2.10
N ILE A 21 0.44 7.09 1.69
CA ILE A 21 1.24 8.28 2.00
C ILE A 21 1.30 9.15 0.74
N MET A 22 0.57 10.25 0.77
CA MET A 22 0.40 11.19 -0.35
C MET A 22 0.79 12.63 0.02
N ALA A 23 0.96 12.93 1.31
CA ALA A 23 1.30 14.29 1.78
C ALA A 23 2.77 14.69 1.51
N ALA A 24 3.61 13.81 0.97
CA ALA A 24 5.04 14.05 0.75
C ALA A 24 5.81 14.51 2.00
N SER A 25 5.28 14.23 3.19
CA SER A 25 5.82 14.72 4.47
C SER A 25 6.42 13.57 5.31
N PRO A 26 7.73 13.60 5.57
CA PRO A 26 8.36 12.65 6.49
C PRO A 26 7.72 12.65 7.88
N LEU A 27 7.39 13.83 8.41
CA LEU A 27 6.76 13.97 9.73
C LEU A 27 5.37 13.29 9.77
N VAL A 28 4.56 13.49 8.74
CA VAL A 28 3.25 12.83 8.63
C VAL A 28 3.42 11.32 8.49
N THR A 29 4.39 10.87 7.69
CA THR A 29 4.68 9.43 7.50
C THR A 29 5.04 8.76 8.83
N GLU A 30 5.91 9.38 9.64
CA GLU A 30 6.28 8.87 10.95
C GLU A 30 5.09 8.86 11.91
N ALA A 31 4.27 9.93 11.91
CA ALA A 31 3.04 10.00 12.70
C ALA A 31 2.06 8.87 12.34
N MET A 32 1.87 8.55 11.05
CA MET A 32 1.03 7.42 10.62
C MET A 32 1.53 6.09 11.19
N GLY A 33 2.84 5.86 11.19
CA GLY A 33 3.42 4.65 11.80
C GLY A 33 3.15 4.56 13.30
N HIS A 34 3.27 5.68 14.04
CA HIS A 34 2.97 5.74 15.46
C HIS A 34 1.46 5.68 15.77
N ALA A 35 0.61 6.08 14.81
CA ALA A 35 -0.84 5.88 14.93
C ALA A 35 -1.27 4.40 14.87
N GLY A 36 -0.36 3.49 14.52
CA GLY A 36 -0.60 2.05 14.56
C GLY A 36 -0.84 1.39 13.19
N PHE A 37 -0.64 2.11 12.08
CA PHE A 37 -0.66 1.48 10.77
C PHE A 37 0.50 0.50 10.63
N GLN A 38 0.21 -0.71 10.15
CA GLN A 38 1.18 -1.80 10.07
C GLN A 38 1.98 -1.79 8.75
N TRP A 39 1.42 -1.16 7.72
CA TRP A 39 2.05 -0.96 6.42
C TRP A 39 1.53 0.31 5.75
N CYS A 40 2.29 0.81 4.78
CA CYS A 40 1.84 1.95 3.97
C CYS A 40 2.28 1.80 2.52
N VAL A 41 1.59 2.54 1.63
CA VAL A 41 2.04 2.76 0.26
C VAL A 41 2.56 4.20 0.15
N ILE A 42 3.83 4.35 -0.18
CA ILE A 42 4.43 5.61 -0.65
C ILE A 42 4.12 5.69 -2.14
N ASP A 43 3.35 6.67 -2.54
CA ASP A 43 2.73 6.71 -3.87
C ASP A 43 3.46 7.65 -4.82
N MET A 44 4.14 7.10 -5.82
CA MET A 44 4.78 7.87 -6.89
C MET A 44 3.95 7.94 -8.18
N GLU A 45 2.80 7.26 -8.24
CA GLU A 45 1.93 7.28 -9.43
C GLU A 45 1.02 8.50 -9.43
N HIS A 46 0.30 8.74 -8.33
CA HIS A 46 -0.66 9.83 -8.21
C HIS A 46 -0.24 10.94 -7.26
N THR A 47 1.00 10.92 -6.82
CA THR A 47 1.60 11.96 -5.98
C THR A 47 2.87 12.48 -6.65
N PRO A 48 3.10 13.80 -6.70
CA PRO A 48 4.28 14.38 -7.36
C PRO A 48 5.54 14.22 -6.49
N LEU A 49 5.93 12.96 -6.24
CA LEU A 49 7.13 12.62 -5.49
C LEU A 49 8.33 12.43 -6.43
N ASP A 50 9.44 13.04 -6.09
CA ASP A 50 10.72 12.70 -6.69
C ASP A 50 11.47 11.63 -5.86
N MET A 51 12.64 11.23 -6.34
CA MET A 51 13.40 10.15 -5.72
C MET A 51 13.94 10.52 -4.32
N MET A 52 14.26 11.79 -4.09
CA MET A 52 14.77 12.24 -2.79
C MET A 52 13.66 12.24 -1.73
N GLU A 53 12.45 12.65 -2.11
CA GLU A 53 11.28 12.58 -1.23
C GLU A 53 10.97 11.13 -0.85
N VAL A 54 11.01 10.21 -1.80
CA VAL A 54 10.84 8.77 -1.51
C VAL A 54 11.87 8.28 -0.49
N ILE A 55 13.15 8.70 -0.61
CA ILE A 55 14.18 8.35 0.38
C ILE A 55 13.82 8.87 1.76
N HIS A 56 13.39 10.14 1.88
CA HIS A 56 13.01 10.73 3.16
C HIS A 56 11.78 10.03 3.77
N LEU A 57 10.78 9.67 2.97
CA LEU A 57 9.61 8.94 3.43
C LEU A 57 9.97 7.51 3.90
N LEU A 58 10.87 6.83 3.17
CA LEU A 58 11.40 5.53 3.59
C LEU A 58 12.22 5.61 4.89
N GLN A 59 12.94 6.72 5.13
CA GLN A 59 13.66 6.96 6.38
C GLN A 59 12.67 7.17 7.53
N ALA A 60 11.64 7.99 7.32
CA ALA A 60 10.61 8.26 8.32
C ALA A 60 9.82 6.99 8.69
N ALA A 61 9.36 6.23 7.71
CA ALA A 61 8.72 4.94 7.96
C ALA A 61 9.65 3.96 8.72
N GLY A 62 10.96 4.00 8.42
CA GLY A 62 11.99 3.18 9.07
C GLY A 62 12.18 3.47 10.56
N ASN A 63 11.74 4.62 11.09
CA ASN A 63 11.72 4.94 12.52
C ASN A 63 10.54 4.30 13.25
N THR A 64 9.66 3.62 12.54
CA THR A 64 8.45 2.98 13.08
C THR A 64 8.44 1.48 12.77
N LYS A 65 7.38 0.79 13.17
CA LYS A 65 7.17 -0.62 12.80
C LYS A 65 6.38 -0.78 11.49
N MET A 66 5.99 0.31 10.85
CA MET A 66 5.20 0.33 9.64
C MET A 66 6.04 -0.14 8.45
N VAL A 67 5.54 -1.13 7.71
CA VAL A 67 6.21 -1.68 6.53
C VAL A 67 5.92 -0.80 5.30
N PRO A 68 6.90 -0.10 4.72
CA PRO A 68 6.69 0.70 3.53
C PRO A 68 6.70 -0.17 2.26
N ILE A 69 5.73 0.08 1.41
CA ILE A 69 5.64 -0.38 0.02
C ILE A 69 5.73 0.86 -0.86
N VAL A 70 6.51 0.86 -1.91
CA VAL A 70 6.56 2.02 -2.82
C VAL A 70 5.80 1.67 -4.10
N ARG A 71 4.76 2.44 -4.42
CA ARG A 71 4.10 2.34 -5.72
C ARG A 71 4.89 3.15 -6.73
N VAL A 72 5.46 2.43 -7.71
CA VAL A 72 6.20 3.07 -8.81
C VAL A 72 5.24 3.79 -9.76
N PRO A 73 5.69 4.82 -10.51
CA PRO A 73 4.79 5.57 -11.40
C PRO A 73 4.24 4.71 -12.54
N TRP A 74 4.96 3.69 -12.97
CA TRP A 74 4.58 2.79 -14.06
C TRP A 74 5.36 1.47 -13.99
N ASN A 75 4.91 0.45 -14.73
CA ASN A 75 5.67 -0.78 -14.95
C ASN A 75 6.85 -0.52 -15.91
N ASP A 76 7.85 0.21 -15.41
CA ASP A 76 9.03 0.67 -16.13
C ASP A 76 10.32 0.23 -15.44
N THR A 77 11.21 -0.39 -16.21
CA THR A 77 12.48 -0.98 -15.70
C THR A 77 13.37 0.06 -15.02
N VAL A 78 13.41 1.30 -15.53
CA VAL A 78 14.27 2.35 -14.98
C VAL A 78 13.73 2.83 -13.63
N SER A 79 12.42 3.09 -13.56
CA SER A 79 11.74 3.51 -12.33
C SER A 79 11.86 2.44 -11.24
N ILE A 80 11.59 1.18 -11.57
CA ILE A 80 11.73 0.03 -10.67
C ILE A 80 13.15 -0.06 -10.10
N LYS A 81 14.18 -0.03 -10.96
CA LYS A 81 15.58 -0.08 -10.56
C LYS A 81 15.92 1.06 -9.60
N ARG A 82 15.56 2.30 -9.93
CA ARG A 82 15.90 3.50 -9.15
C ARG A 82 15.25 3.47 -7.76
N VAL A 83 13.99 3.05 -7.68
CA VAL A 83 13.26 2.96 -6.39
C VAL A 83 13.87 1.86 -5.49
N LEU A 84 14.29 0.73 -6.05
CA LEU A 84 15.01 -0.31 -5.31
C LEU A 84 16.38 0.16 -4.83
N ASP A 85 17.10 0.94 -5.65
CA ASP A 85 18.38 1.53 -5.26
C ASP A 85 18.21 2.63 -4.20
N ALA A 86 17.09 3.35 -4.20
CA ALA A 86 16.69 4.27 -3.12
C ALA A 86 16.35 3.55 -1.79
N GLY A 87 16.27 2.23 -1.80
CA GLY A 87 16.16 1.39 -0.60
C GLY A 87 14.77 0.83 -0.32
N ALA A 88 13.84 0.94 -1.25
CA ALA A 88 12.58 0.20 -1.17
C ALA A 88 12.87 -1.31 -1.19
N GLN A 89 12.16 -2.05 -0.34
CA GLN A 89 12.26 -3.51 -0.29
C GLN A 89 11.05 -4.20 -0.92
N THR A 90 9.94 -3.48 -1.04
CA THR A 90 8.72 -3.98 -1.68
C THR A 90 8.17 -2.91 -2.61
N LEU A 91 7.85 -3.29 -3.83
CA LEU A 91 7.23 -2.41 -4.81
C LEU A 91 5.79 -2.84 -5.06
N LEU A 92 4.91 -1.85 -5.24
CA LEU A 92 3.61 -1.99 -5.85
C LEU A 92 3.73 -1.49 -7.29
N ILE A 93 3.53 -2.38 -8.26
CA ILE A 93 3.68 -2.09 -9.67
C ILE A 93 2.29 -1.98 -10.28
N PRO A 94 1.88 -0.76 -10.72
CA PRO A 94 0.53 -0.50 -11.17
C PRO A 94 0.26 -1.06 -12.56
N PHE A 95 -0.99 -1.18 -12.89
CA PHE A 95 -1.55 -1.39 -14.22
C PHE A 95 -1.04 -2.62 -14.97
N VAL A 96 -0.76 -3.72 -14.25
CA VAL A 96 -0.33 -4.99 -14.84
C VAL A 96 -1.55 -5.69 -15.45
N GLN A 97 -1.50 -6.00 -16.77
CA GLN A 97 -2.66 -6.49 -17.51
C GLN A 97 -2.63 -7.99 -17.79
N ASN A 98 -1.43 -8.60 -17.83
CA ASN A 98 -1.25 -10.01 -18.23
C ASN A 98 0.04 -10.61 -17.68
N ALA A 99 0.23 -11.91 -17.91
CA ALA A 99 1.42 -12.64 -17.43
C ALA A 99 2.73 -12.12 -18.02
N ASP A 100 2.76 -11.66 -19.27
CA ASP A 100 3.98 -11.12 -19.89
C ASP A 100 4.40 -9.82 -19.22
N GLU A 101 3.46 -8.96 -18.87
CA GLU A 101 3.73 -7.73 -18.10
C GLU A 101 4.17 -8.05 -16.67
N ALA A 102 3.57 -9.05 -16.05
CA ALA A 102 3.99 -9.55 -14.75
C ALA A 102 5.44 -10.08 -14.79
N GLN A 103 5.79 -10.85 -15.82
CA GLN A 103 7.16 -11.34 -16.00
C GLN A 103 8.16 -10.21 -16.17
N ARG A 104 7.84 -9.18 -16.99
CA ARG A 104 8.68 -7.98 -17.17
C ARG A 104 8.85 -7.22 -15.84
N ALA A 105 7.76 -7.04 -15.09
CA ALA A 105 7.78 -6.40 -13.79
C ALA A 105 8.70 -7.12 -12.80
N VAL A 106 8.55 -8.43 -12.66
CA VAL A 106 9.42 -9.25 -11.80
C VAL A 106 10.87 -9.23 -12.27
N ALA A 107 11.13 -9.39 -13.56
CA ALA A 107 12.49 -9.36 -14.11
C ALA A 107 13.19 -8.03 -13.82
N ALA A 108 12.47 -6.90 -13.88
CA ALA A 108 13.01 -5.57 -13.56
C ALA A 108 13.40 -5.43 -12.07
N THR A 109 12.87 -6.26 -11.17
CA THR A 109 13.23 -6.26 -9.74
C THR A 109 14.41 -7.17 -9.39
N ARG A 110 14.86 -8.02 -10.29
CA ARG A 110 15.88 -9.06 -10.05
C ARG A 110 17.19 -8.77 -10.77
N TYR A 111 18.30 -8.98 -10.09
CA TYR A 111 19.61 -8.99 -10.73
C TYR A 111 19.78 -10.23 -11.62
N PRO A 112 20.60 -10.13 -12.70
CA PRO A 112 20.96 -11.28 -13.50
C PRO A 112 21.54 -12.44 -12.65
N PRO A 113 21.34 -13.72 -13.04
CA PRO A 113 20.65 -14.17 -14.25
C PRO A 113 19.13 -14.28 -14.13
N GLU A 114 18.55 -14.04 -12.94
CA GLU A 114 17.10 -14.18 -12.67
C GLU A 114 16.26 -13.00 -13.24
N GLY A 115 16.91 -11.90 -13.62
CA GLY A 115 16.24 -10.72 -14.16
C GLY A 115 17.20 -9.80 -14.89
N ILE A 116 16.75 -8.53 -15.04
CA ILE A 116 17.42 -7.49 -15.86
C ILE A 116 17.75 -6.23 -15.06
N ARG A 117 17.58 -6.22 -13.73
CA ARG A 117 17.92 -5.07 -12.88
C ARG A 117 19.42 -4.77 -13.00
N GLY A 118 19.76 -3.51 -13.34
CA GLY A 118 21.17 -3.07 -13.33
C GLY A 118 21.76 -3.09 -11.92
N LEU A 119 22.97 -3.62 -11.78
CA LEU A 119 23.67 -3.76 -10.52
C LEU A 119 24.27 -2.43 -10.03
N ALA A 120 23.99 -2.06 -8.78
CA ALA A 120 24.64 -0.97 -8.06
C ALA A 120 25.16 -1.48 -6.72
N GLY A 121 26.50 -1.54 -6.58
CA GLY A 121 27.14 -2.00 -5.34
C GLY A 121 27.00 -0.98 -4.18
N MET A 122 27.04 0.32 -4.50
CA MET A 122 26.99 1.42 -3.54
C MET A 122 25.64 2.15 -3.66
N SER A 123 24.59 1.57 -3.09
CA SER A 123 23.24 2.15 -3.09
C SER A 123 22.64 2.11 -1.68
N ARG A 124 21.57 2.85 -1.43
CA ARG A 124 20.83 2.78 -0.16
C ARG A 124 20.23 1.36 0.03
N GLY A 125 19.82 0.70 -1.04
CA GLY A 125 19.34 -0.69 -1.00
C GLY A 125 20.36 -1.67 -0.42
N SER A 126 21.64 -1.48 -0.74
CA SER A 126 22.76 -2.26 -0.17
C SER A 126 23.27 -1.74 1.16
N LYS A 127 22.59 -0.73 1.77
CA LYS A 127 23.07 0.07 2.90
C LYS A 127 24.50 0.59 2.66
N PHE A 128 24.68 1.19 1.48
CA PHE A 128 25.95 1.77 1.02
C PHE A 128 27.09 0.74 1.00
N GLY A 129 26.78 -0.48 0.53
CA GLY A 129 27.76 -1.57 0.39
C GLY A 129 28.05 -2.32 1.69
N THR A 130 27.39 -1.99 2.81
CA THR A 130 27.65 -2.66 4.11
C THR A 130 26.90 -3.99 4.29
N VAL A 131 25.89 -4.28 3.44
CA VAL A 131 25.21 -5.59 3.49
C VAL A 131 26.08 -6.64 2.80
N PRO A 132 26.56 -7.65 3.53
CA PRO A 132 27.35 -8.73 2.94
C PRO A 132 26.59 -9.44 1.82
N ASP A 133 27.28 -9.74 0.73
CA ASP A 133 26.72 -10.49 -0.41
C ASP A 133 25.38 -9.93 -0.96
N TYR A 134 25.15 -8.61 -0.84
CA TYR A 134 23.88 -7.98 -1.27
C TYR A 134 23.50 -8.40 -2.69
N ALA A 135 24.43 -8.35 -3.64
CA ALA A 135 24.18 -8.71 -5.03
C ALA A 135 23.63 -10.12 -5.22
N ARG A 136 24.02 -11.06 -4.34
CA ARG A 136 23.58 -12.47 -4.38
C ARG A 136 22.29 -12.71 -3.62
N THR A 137 21.96 -11.84 -2.65
CA THR A 137 20.84 -12.04 -1.73
C THR A 137 19.65 -11.15 -2.03
N ALA A 138 19.85 -10.04 -2.75
CA ALA A 138 18.81 -9.06 -3.05
C ALA A 138 17.58 -9.66 -3.73
N ASN A 139 17.76 -10.54 -4.72
CA ASN A 139 16.65 -11.20 -5.42
C ASN A 139 15.69 -11.94 -4.48
N LYS A 140 16.18 -12.44 -3.34
CA LYS A 140 15.38 -13.15 -2.33
C LYS A 140 14.69 -12.20 -1.35
N THR A 141 15.15 -10.96 -1.25
CA THR A 141 14.68 -9.98 -0.27
C THR A 141 13.76 -8.90 -0.83
N VAL A 142 13.81 -8.67 -2.14
CA VAL A 142 12.89 -7.75 -2.83
C VAL A 142 11.53 -8.41 -3.02
N GLY A 143 10.45 -7.65 -2.75
CA GLY A 143 9.06 -8.05 -2.96
C GLY A 143 8.44 -7.34 -4.16
N ALA A 144 7.65 -8.07 -4.95
CA ALA A 144 6.87 -7.54 -6.06
C ALA A 144 5.37 -7.79 -5.82
N VAL A 145 4.63 -6.70 -5.63
CA VAL A 145 3.17 -6.68 -5.58
C VAL A 145 2.67 -6.12 -6.90
N LEU A 146 1.77 -6.83 -7.58
CA LEU A 146 1.25 -6.41 -8.88
C LEU A 146 -0.20 -5.92 -8.73
N GLN A 147 -0.48 -4.72 -9.25
CA GLN A 147 -1.79 -4.10 -9.15
C GLN A 147 -2.63 -4.39 -10.39
N LEU A 148 -3.82 -4.94 -10.16
CA LEU A 148 -4.82 -5.27 -11.19
C LEU A 148 -5.99 -4.29 -11.05
N GLU A 149 -6.27 -3.55 -12.11
CA GLU A 149 -7.17 -2.39 -12.09
C GLU A 149 -8.17 -2.35 -13.22
N THR A 150 -8.16 -3.38 -14.07
CA THR A 150 -9.11 -3.51 -15.16
C THR A 150 -9.79 -4.87 -15.16
N PRO A 151 -11.00 -5.01 -15.71
CA PRO A 151 -11.66 -6.31 -15.88
C PRO A 151 -10.81 -7.31 -16.68
N ALA A 152 -10.04 -6.83 -17.68
CA ALA A 152 -9.14 -7.64 -18.49
C ALA A 152 -8.00 -8.23 -17.64
N ALA A 153 -7.38 -7.41 -16.78
CA ALA A 153 -6.35 -7.85 -15.85
C ALA A 153 -6.89 -8.87 -14.83
N VAL A 154 -8.07 -8.59 -14.26
CA VAL A 154 -8.74 -9.52 -13.32
C VAL A 154 -9.08 -10.85 -14.00
N ALA A 155 -9.42 -10.85 -15.30
CA ALA A 155 -9.64 -12.09 -16.05
C ALA A 155 -8.35 -12.94 -16.18
N GLN A 156 -7.18 -12.33 -16.13
CA GLN A 156 -5.85 -12.97 -16.21
C GLN A 156 -5.23 -13.29 -14.83
N LEU A 157 -6.00 -13.14 -13.76
CA LEU A 157 -5.50 -13.16 -12.37
C LEU A 157 -4.62 -14.40 -12.06
N GLU A 158 -5.09 -15.60 -12.41
CA GLU A 158 -4.34 -16.83 -12.12
C GLU A 158 -3.05 -16.92 -12.94
N ALA A 159 -3.08 -16.49 -14.20
CA ALA A 159 -1.88 -16.46 -15.03
C ALA A 159 -0.83 -15.47 -14.52
N ILE A 160 -1.28 -14.30 -14.03
CA ILE A 160 -0.41 -13.31 -13.39
C ILE A 160 0.12 -13.85 -12.05
N ALA A 161 -0.74 -14.45 -11.22
CA ALA A 161 -0.37 -15.02 -9.94
C ALA A 161 0.63 -16.19 -10.06
N ALA A 162 0.57 -16.93 -11.16
CA ALA A 162 1.47 -18.06 -11.41
C ALA A 162 2.89 -17.65 -11.84
N VAL A 163 3.13 -16.35 -12.12
CA VAL A 163 4.47 -15.86 -12.52
C VAL A 163 5.43 -15.97 -11.34
N PRO A 164 6.55 -16.71 -11.48
CA PRO A 164 7.52 -16.85 -10.40
C PRO A 164 8.10 -15.49 -9.97
N GLY A 165 8.05 -15.22 -8.66
CA GLY A 165 8.56 -13.98 -8.08
C GLY A 165 7.49 -12.91 -7.83
N VAL A 166 6.24 -13.14 -8.19
CA VAL A 166 5.08 -12.37 -7.71
C VAL A 166 4.81 -12.77 -6.26
N ASP A 167 4.73 -11.80 -5.36
CA ASP A 167 4.54 -12.03 -3.93
C ASP A 167 3.11 -11.82 -3.47
N SER A 168 2.40 -10.95 -4.16
CA SER A 168 1.02 -10.60 -3.86
C SER A 168 0.39 -9.91 -5.06
N LEU A 169 -0.93 -9.98 -5.15
CA LEU A 169 -1.72 -9.13 -6.01
C LEU A 169 -2.36 -8.00 -5.22
N PHE A 170 -2.70 -6.92 -5.89
CA PHE A 170 -3.42 -5.80 -5.31
C PHE A 170 -4.54 -5.35 -6.24
N LEU A 171 -5.76 -5.23 -5.73
CA LEU A 171 -6.89 -4.75 -6.52
C LEU A 171 -7.04 -3.24 -6.31
N GLY A 172 -7.01 -2.47 -7.41
CA GLY A 172 -7.27 -1.03 -7.43
C GLY A 172 -8.76 -0.73 -7.66
N PRO A 173 -9.58 -0.51 -6.61
CA PRO A 173 -11.03 -0.35 -6.78
C PRO A 173 -11.42 0.93 -7.52
N GLY A 174 -10.58 1.97 -7.48
CA GLY A 174 -10.82 3.24 -8.17
C GLY A 174 -10.88 3.04 -9.69
N ASP A 175 -9.77 2.59 -10.28
CA ASP A 175 -9.65 2.37 -11.71
C ASP A 175 -10.55 1.23 -12.20
N LEU A 176 -10.69 0.18 -11.38
CA LEU A 176 -11.62 -0.91 -11.66
C LEU A 176 -13.07 -0.39 -11.77
N SER A 177 -13.48 0.53 -10.88
CA SER A 177 -14.81 1.16 -10.95
C SER A 177 -15.00 1.96 -12.24
N ALA A 178 -13.98 2.71 -12.64
CA ALA A 178 -13.99 3.50 -13.87
C ALA A 178 -14.04 2.58 -15.10
N ALA A 179 -13.24 1.52 -15.15
CA ALA A 179 -13.21 0.55 -16.23
C ALA A 179 -14.52 -0.24 -16.38
N LEU A 180 -15.28 -0.39 -15.30
CA LEU A 180 -16.61 -0.99 -15.29
C LEU A 180 -17.75 0.01 -15.61
N GLY A 181 -17.42 1.29 -15.91
CA GLY A 181 -18.41 2.33 -16.20
C GLY A 181 -19.04 2.99 -14.97
N HIS A 182 -18.47 2.78 -13.79
CA HIS A 182 -18.95 3.29 -12.49
C HIS A 182 -17.93 4.21 -11.81
N ALA A 183 -17.26 5.07 -12.60
CA ALA A 183 -16.17 5.94 -12.13
C ALA A 183 -16.50 6.66 -10.82
N GLY A 184 -15.63 6.50 -9.81
CA GLY A 184 -15.79 7.09 -8.48
C GLY A 184 -16.77 6.35 -7.55
N ASN A 185 -17.52 5.36 -8.04
CA ASN A 185 -18.44 4.54 -7.23
C ASN A 185 -17.86 3.15 -6.97
N THR A 186 -16.85 3.08 -6.12
CA THR A 186 -16.22 1.80 -5.74
C THR A 186 -17.14 0.85 -4.97
N GLY A 187 -18.25 1.36 -4.43
CA GLY A 187 -19.28 0.57 -3.76
C GLY A 187 -20.37 0.00 -4.69
N HIS A 188 -20.28 0.28 -6.01
CA HIS A 188 -21.27 -0.27 -6.95
C HIS A 188 -21.31 -1.80 -6.90
N PRO A 189 -22.50 -2.45 -6.94
CA PRO A 189 -22.65 -3.91 -6.85
C PRO A 189 -21.75 -4.69 -7.83
N ASP A 190 -21.57 -4.20 -9.05
CA ASP A 190 -20.70 -4.83 -10.05
C ASP A 190 -19.23 -4.79 -9.64
N VAL A 191 -18.76 -3.65 -9.11
CA VAL A 191 -17.39 -3.51 -8.60
C VAL A 191 -17.18 -4.45 -7.41
N MET A 192 -18.08 -4.44 -6.45
CA MET A 192 -18.01 -5.29 -5.25
C MET A 192 -18.04 -6.78 -5.60
N ARG A 193 -18.80 -7.18 -6.62
CA ARG A 193 -18.82 -8.55 -7.12
C ARG A 193 -17.46 -8.96 -7.71
N VAL A 194 -16.84 -8.11 -8.54
CA VAL A 194 -15.51 -8.37 -9.11
C VAL A 194 -14.46 -8.44 -8.02
N MET A 195 -14.50 -7.52 -7.04
CA MET A 195 -13.60 -7.51 -5.89
C MET A 195 -13.69 -8.81 -5.08
N ALA A 196 -14.91 -9.25 -4.75
CA ALA A 196 -15.14 -10.48 -4.00
C ALA A 196 -14.70 -11.74 -4.77
N ASP A 197 -14.98 -11.79 -6.09
CA ASP A 197 -14.53 -12.89 -6.95
C ASP A 197 -13.01 -12.95 -7.04
N ALA A 198 -12.35 -11.83 -7.23
CA ALA A 198 -10.89 -11.75 -7.30
C ALA A 198 -10.23 -12.19 -5.96
N ALA A 199 -10.75 -11.74 -4.82
CA ALA A 199 -10.25 -12.17 -3.52
C ALA A 199 -10.39 -13.69 -3.32
N ARG A 200 -11.54 -14.25 -3.67
CA ARG A 200 -11.81 -15.70 -3.62
C ARG A 200 -10.83 -16.48 -4.50
N ARG A 201 -10.61 -16.04 -5.73
CA ARG A 201 -9.71 -16.69 -6.72
C ARG A 201 -8.24 -16.61 -6.25
N CYS A 202 -7.77 -15.47 -5.75
CA CYS A 202 -6.44 -15.34 -5.18
C CYS A 202 -6.22 -16.32 -4.03
N ASN A 203 -7.15 -16.38 -3.08
CA ASN A 203 -7.06 -17.32 -1.96
C ASN A 203 -7.07 -18.78 -2.41
N ALA A 204 -7.84 -19.12 -3.45
CA ALA A 204 -7.89 -20.48 -3.98
C ALA A 204 -6.55 -20.95 -4.55
N VAL A 205 -5.70 -20.04 -5.06
CA VAL A 205 -4.36 -20.36 -5.57
C VAL A 205 -3.26 -20.03 -4.55
N GLY A 206 -3.63 -19.66 -3.31
CA GLY A 206 -2.66 -19.33 -2.25
C GLY A 206 -1.91 -18.01 -2.47
N MET A 207 -2.41 -17.12 -3.35
CA MET A 207 -1.80 -15.82 -3.63
C MET A 207 -2.37 -14.76 -2.67
N PRO A 208 -1.56 -14.12 -1.82
CA PRO A 208 -2.02 -13.01 -0.99
C PRO A 208 -2.59 -11.89 -1.85
N VAL A 209 -3.66 -11.25 -1.40
CA VAL A 209 -4.29 -10.14 -2.12
C VAL A 209 -4.63 -8.98 -1.19
N GLY A 210 -4.25 -7.77 -1.63
CA GLY A 210 -4.52 -6.51 -0.92
C GLY A 210 -5.48 -5.61 -1.69
N THR A 211 -5.99 -4.60 -0.97
CA THR A 211 -6.80 -3.52 -1.55
C THR A 211 -6.86 -2.31 -0.62
N VAL A 212 -7.57 -1.26 -1.05
CA VAL A 212 -7.78 -0.02 -0.28
C VAL A 212 -9.27 0.32 -0.22
N GLY A 213 -9.77 0.64 0.98
CA GLY A 213 -11.12 1.15 1.22
C GLY A 213 -11.13 2.61 1.62
N GLY A 214 -12.21 3.34 1.32
CA GLY A 214 -12.37 4.75 1.68
C GLY A 214 -12.80 4.98 3.12
N THR A 215 -13.50 4.04 3.72
CA THR A 215 -14.07 4.12 5.07
C THR A 215 -13.85 2.85 5.88
N PRO A 216 -13.98 2.90 7.22
CA PRO A 216 -13.87 1.71 8.07
C PRO A 216 -14.84 0.59 7.68
N GLU A 217 -16.06 0.93 7.29
CA GLU A 217 -17.11 -0.02 6.90
C GLU A 217 -16.69 -0.80 5.64
N VAL A 218 -16.15 -0.11 4.64
CA VAL A 218 -15.63 -0.72 3.41
C VAL A 218 -14.42 -1.61 3.71
N VAL A 219 -13.53 -1.19 4.61
CA VAL A 219 -12.40 -2.02 5.06
C VAL A 219 -12.89 -3.32 5.70
N VAL A 220 -13.92 -3.25 6.56
CA VAL A 220 -14.53 -4.44 7.18
C VAL A 220 -15.14 -5.35 6.11
N GLN A 221 -15.83 -4.79 5.12
CA GLN A 221 -16.39 -5.57 3.99
C GLN A 221 -15.29 -6.29 3.19
N TYR A 222 -14.19 -5.60 2.84
CA TYR A 222 -13.08 -6.21 2.12
C TYR A 222 -12.40 -7.32 2.92
N ARG A 223 -12.23 -7.15 4.23
CA ARG A 223 -11.74 -8.22 5.11
C ARG A 223 -12.67 -9.42 5.09
N ALA A 224 -13.99 -9.20 5.13
CA ALA A 224 -14.99 -10.27 5.05
C ALA A 224 -15.00 -10.98 3.68
N MET A 225 -14.61 -10.31 2.60
CA MET A 225 -14.43 -10.92 1.28
C MET A 225 -13.14 -11.77 1.17
N GLY A 226 -12.26 -11.72 2.16
CA GLY A 226 -11.02 -12.50 2.18
C GLY A 226 -9.77 -11.76 1.68
N PHE A 227 -9.78 -10.42 1.61
CA PHE A 227 -8.55 -9.67 1.39
C PHE A 227 -7.57 -9.84 2.56
N ASN A 228 -6.33 -10.19 2.25
CA ASN A 228 -5.31 -10.58 3.23
C ASN A 228 -4.65 -9.37 3.91
N TYR A 229 -4.70 -8.19 3.30
CA TYR A 229 -4.28 -6.91 3.87
C TYR A 229 -5.06 -5.77 3.22
N VAL A 230 -5.47 -4.77 4.00
CA VAL A 230 -6.35 -3.70 3.53
C VAL A 230 -5.85 -2.35 4.03
N ALA A 231 -5.78 -1.36 3.15
CA ALA A 231 -5.53 0.03 3.53
C ALA A 231 -6.84 0.79 3.75
N ILE A 232 -6.77 1.85 4.59
CA ILE A 232 -7.85 2.81 4.74
C ILE A 232 -7.42 4.20 4.26
N GLY A 233 -7.93 4.61 3.10
CA GLY A 233 -7.71 5.94 2.56
C GLY A 233 -6.23 6.35 2.45
N SER A 234 -5.96 7.62 2.70
CA SER A 234 -4.61 8.20 2.71
C SER A 234 -4.44 9.16 3.89
N ASP A 235 -3.19 9.51 4.20
CA ASP A 235 -2.84 10.55 5.18
C ASP A 235 -3.58 11.86 4.90
N LEU A 236 -3.58 12.35 3.66
CA LEU A 236 -4.34 13.53 3.25
C LEU A 236 -5.86 13.33 3.41
N GLY A 237 -6.37 12.15 3.06
CA GLY A 237 -7.79 11.84 3.21
C GLY A 237 -8.22 11.80 4.68
N LEU A 238 -7.39 11.27 5.57
CA LEU A 238 -7.62 11.28 7.01
C LEU A 238 -7.60 12.72 7.57
N LEU A 239 -6.59 13.51 7.18
CA LEU A 239 -6.47 14.91 7.56
C LEU A 239 -7.68 15.73 7.11
N MET A 240 -8.08 15.62 5.85
CA MET A 240 -9.21 16.37 5.29
C MET A 240 -10.53 16.01 5.96
N ARG A 241 -10.79 14.73 6.20
CA ARG A 241 -12.01 14.31 6.93
C ARG A 241 -12.04 14.85 8.33
N GLY A 242 -10.93 14.80 9.07
CA GLY A 242 -10.85 15.37 10.42
C GLY A 242 -11.06 16.87 10.45
N ALA A 243 -10.41 17.61 9.56
CA ALA A 243 -10.55 19.05 9.44
C ALA A 243 -11.98 19.46 9.04
N GLN A 244 -12.57 18.80 8.05
CA GLN A 244 -13.95 19.07 7.61
C GLN A 244 -14.97 18.76 8.70
N ALA A 245 -14.78 17.68 9.46
CA ALA A 245 -15.66 17.38 10.59
C ALA A 245 -15.59 18.46 11.68
N ALA A 246 -14.40 18.95 12.01
CA ALA A 246 -14.21 20.04 12.98
C ALA A 246 -14.87 21.35 12.48
N VAL A 247 -14.63 21.72 11.23
CA VAL A 247 -15.26 22.92 10.64
C VAL A 247 -16.79 22.79 10.67
N LYS A 248 -17.34 21.67 10.23
CA LYS A 248 -18.77 21.43 10.23
C LYS A 248 -19.38 21.54 11.63
N ALA A 249 -18.75 20.97 12.64
CA ALA A 249 -19.23 21.02 14.02
C ALA A 249 -19.31 22.44 14.59
N LEU A 250 -18.47 23.37 14.09
CA LEU A 250 -18.41 24.74 14.58
C LEU A 250 -19.18 25.77 13.72
N THR A 251 -19.59 25.39 12.50
CA THR A 251 -20.24 26.31 11.56
C THR A 251 -21.71 26.00 11.27
N THR A 252 -22.26 24.90 11.78
CA THR A 252 -23.67 24.56 11.63
C THR A 252 -24.51 25.52 12.49
N PRO A 253 -25.50 26.24 11.94
CA PRO A 253 -26.26 27.29 12.67
C PRO A 253 -27.11 26.77 13.84
N ASP A 254 -27.47 25.49 13.86
CA ASP A 254 -28.28 24.84 14.89
C ASP A 254 -27.41 24.07 15.91
N GLY A 255 -26.23 24.62 16.22
CA GLY A 255 -25.36 24.07 17.26
C GLY A 255 -25.98 24.21 18.65
N GLU A 256 -26.99 23.43 18.98
CA GLU A 256 -27.14 22.98 20.35
C GLU A 256 -25.89 22.19 20.70
N THR A 257 -24.93 22.92 21.26
CA THR A 257 -23.82 22.33 21.97
C THR A 257 -24.42 21.49 23.10
N HIS A 258 -24.59 20.20 22.86
CA HIS A 258 -24.61 19.23 23.95
C HIS A 258 -23.22 19.25 24.58
N VAL A 259 -22.95 20.29 25.36
CA VAL A 259 -21.95 20.25 26.40
C VAL A 259 -22.49 19.21 27.38
N HIS A 260 -22.07 17.98 27.23
CA HIS A 260 -22.13 17.02 28.32
C HIS A 260 -21.32 17.63 29.46
N THR A 261 -22.04 18.31 30.36
CA THR A 261 -21.53 18.63 31.67
C THR A 261 -21.12 17.30 32.30
N LEU A 262 -19.84 17.03 32.28
CA LEU A 262 -19.23 16.00 33.14
C LEU A 262 -19.35 16.50 34.56
N SER A 263 -20.51 16.25 35.17
CA SER A 263 -20.69 16.37 36.60
C SER A 263 -19.97 15.21 37.28
N GLY A 264 -18.91 15.52 37.99
CA GLY A 264 -18.38 14.75 39.08
C GLY A 264 -17.45 13.60 38.72
N GLY A 265 -16.14 13.84 38.88
CA GLY A 265 -15.14 12.78 38.95
C GLY A 265 -13.75 13.35 38.76
N THR A 266 -13.15 13.85 39.85
CA THR A 266 -11.73 14.20 39.92
C THR A 266 -10.87 13.02 39.55
N GLN A 267 -10.21 13.07 38.40
CA GLN A 267 -8.94 12.42 38.18
C GLN A 267 -8.04 13.32 37.33
N THR A 268 -7.01 13.77 37.96
CA THR A 268 -5.86 14.47 37.41
C THR A 268 -5.11 13.55 36.45
N SER A 269 -5.04 13.88 35.16
CA SER A 269 -3.93 13.50 34.29
C SER A 269 -3.61 14.67 33.36
N SER A 270 -2.48 15.25 33.60
CA SER A 270 -1.77 16.22 32.77
C SER A 270 -1.50 15.64 31.40
N GLY A 271 -1.72 16.45 30.36
CA GLY A 271 -1.29 16.13 29.00
C GLY A 271 -1.94 17.06 28.00
N ALA A 272 -1.50 18.29 27.99
CA ALA A 272 -1.81 19.26 26.96
C ALA A 272 -0.79 19.15 25.80
N TYR A 273 -1.27 19.54 24.65
CA TYR A 273 -0.73 19.88 23.34
C TYR A 273 -0.86 18.81 22.28
#